data_a08937d2df5e41acb117aafeadccad57
#
_entry.id   a08937d2df5e41acb117aafeadccad57
#
_cell.length_a   1.000
_cell.length_b   1.000
_cell.length_c   1.000
_cell.angle_alpha   90.00
_cell.angle_beta   90.00
_cell.angle_gamma   90.00
#
_symmetry.space_group_name_H-M   'P 1'
#
loop_
_entity.id
_entity.type
_entity.pdbx_description
1 polymer ?
#
loop_
_entity_poly.entity_id
_entity_poly.type
_entity_poly.pdbx_seq_one_letter_code
_entity_poly.pdbx_strand_id
1 'polypeptide(L)'
;MKTFALRSTIASVGIATLLAFAPASFAATETYTAELKSASEVPPVDGKGSGMLTATYDTATKKLTYSVTFKDLSGPPAAAHFHGPADAKSNAGVVVPVKEMTASPLKGEATLTDAQAADLAAGKWYFNVHTANNKGGEIRGQVMKK
;
A
#
# COMPACT_ATOMS: atom_id res chain seq x y z
N MET A 1 25.02 -40.80 74.69
CA MET A 1 23.93 -40.63 73.72
C MET A 1 24.09 -39.25 73.07
N LYS A 2 24.49 -39.17 71.80
CA LYS A 2 24.70 -37.92 71.05
C LYS A 2 23.56 -37.77 70.05
N THR A 3 22.66 -36.80 70.26
CA THR A 3 21.52 -36.48 69.36
C THR A 3 22.04 -35.59 68.22
N PHE A 4 21.93 -36.10 66.99
CA PHE A 4 22.20 -35.30 65.79
C PHE A 4 20.92 -34.54 65.39
N ALA A 5 21.02 -33.22 65.38
CA ALA A 5 19.96 -32.36 64.82
C ALA A 5 20.18 -32.17 63.31
N LEU A 6 19.22 -32.64 62.54
CA LEU A 6 19.19 -32.49 61.08
C LEU A 6 18.61 -31.11 60.73
N ARG A 7 19.44 -30.19 60.18
CA ARG A 7 18.98 -28.88 59.72
C ARG A 7 18.55 -29.03 58.26
N SER A 8 17.21 -28.93 58.01
CA SER A 8 16.64 -28.81 56.68
C SER A 8 16.78 -27.39 56.15
N THR A 9 17.57 -27.19 55.12
CA THR A 9 17.63 -25.93 54.37
C THR A 9 16.60 -25.97 53.25
N ILE A 10 15.55 -25.15 53.35
CA ILE A 10 14.55 -24.94 52.29
C ILE A 10 15.13 -23.92 51.32
N ALA A 11 15.48 -24.37 50.12
CA ALA A 11 15.85 -23.49 49.00
C ALA A 11 14.61 -22.94 48.34
N SER A 12 14.36 -21.62 48.53
CA SER A 12 13.29 -20.93 47.83
C SER A 12 13.70 -20.63 46.39
N VAL A 13 13.08 -21.33 45.43
CA VAL A 13 13.23 -21.02 43.98
C VAL A 13 12.34 -19.84 43.67
N GLY A 14 12.91 -18.68 43.51
CA GLY A 14 12.20 -17.49 43.03
C GLY A 14 11.95 -17.59 41.53
N ILE A 15 10.70 -17.73 41.12
CA ILE A 15 10.31 -17.65 39.73
C ILE A 15 10.27 -16.18 39.33
N ALA A 16 11.26 -15.73 38.56
CA ALA A 16 11.27 -14.41 37.96
C ALA A 16 10.37 -14.43 36.71
N THR A 17 9.17 -13.87 36.82
CA THR A 17 8.25 -13.68 35.71
C THR A 17 8.78 -12.53 34.84
N LEU A 18 9.38 -12.83 33.70
CA LEU A 18 9.69 -11.81 32.67
C LEU A 18 8.37 -11.36 32.03
N LEU A 19 7.93 -10.15 32.38
CA LEU A 19 6.89 -9.44 31.66
C LEU A 19 7.49 -8.96 30.31
N ALA A 20 7.15 -9.66 29.23
CA ALA A 20 7.46 -9.22 27.88
C ALA A 20 6.57 -8.02 27.54
N PHE A 21 7.10 -6.81 27.55
CA PHE A 21 6.46 -5.64 26.96
C PHE A 21 6.49 -5.80 25.46
N ALA A 22 5.36 -6.14 24.84
CA ALA A 22 5.18 -5.98 23.40
C ALA A 22 5.21 -4.48 23.06
N PRO A 23 6.01 -4.02 22.10
CA PRO A 23 5.99 -2.62 21.71
C PRO A 23 4.60 -2.27 21.20
N ALA A 24 3.99 -1.21 21.73
CA ALA A 24 2.75 -0.67 21.21
C ALA A 24 3.01 -0.19 19.77
N SER A 25 2.41 -0.85 18.79
CA SER A 25 2.44 -0.38 17.41
C SER A 25 1.56 0.87 17.35
N PHE A 26 2.18 2.04 17.26
CA PHE A 26 1.45 3.27 17.03
C PHE A 26 0.91 3.27 15.60
N ALA A 27 -0.39 3.55 15.46
CA ALA A 27 -1.02 3.79 14.17
C ALA A 27 -0.28 4.94 13.48
N ALA A 28 0.26 4.69 12.29
CA ALA A 28 0.91 5.71 11.47
C ALA A 28 0.12 5.84 10.16
N THR A 29 -0.11 7.10 9.75
CA THR A 29 -0.66 7.39 8.42
C THR A 29 0.50 7.68 7.48
N GLU A 30 0.61 6.90 6.43
CA GLU A 30 1.60 7.07 5.38
C GLU A 30 0.94 7.72 4.15
N THR A 31 1.63 8.68 3.53
CA THR A 31 1.14 9.38 2.34
C THR A 31 1.91 8.96 1.11
N TYR A 32 1.18 8.74 0.01
CA TYR A 32 1.71 8.32 -1.29
C TYR A 32 1.22 9.23 -2.39
N THR A 33 2.01 9.38 -3.45
CA THR A 33 1.66 10.18 -4.64
C THR A 33 2.13 9.49 -5.91
N ALA A 34 1.44 9.77 -7.03
CA ALA A 34 1.91 9.42 -8.36
C ALA A 34 1.50 10.50 -9.37
N GLU A 35 2.45 11.00 -10.13
CA GLU A 35 2.19 11.82 -11.30
C GLU A 35 1.88 10.89 -12.48
N LEU A 36 0.68 11.03 -13.08
CA LEU A 36 0.21 10.18 -14.17
C LEU A 36 0.45 10.87 -15.51
N LYS A 37 1.09 10.16 -16.45
CA LYS A 37 1.41 10.65 -17.80
C LYS A 37 1.22 9.55 -18.84
N SER A 38 0.80 9.92 -20.04
CA SER A 38 0.70 8.98 -21.17
C SER A 38 2.07 8.38 -21.53
N ALA A 39 3.12 9.19 -21.50
CA ALA A 39 4.49 8.73 -21.76
C ALA A 39 5.04 7.74 -20.73
N SER A 40 4.39 7.61 -19.57
CA SER A 40 4.79 6.66 -18.50
C SER A 40 4.16 5.27 -18.66
N GLU A 41 3.25 5.09 -19.62
CA GLU A 41 2.72 3.76 -19.94
C GLU A 41 3.78 2.84 -20.54
N VAL A 42 3.54 1.54 -20.46
CA VAL A 42 4.44 0.51 -21.03
C VAL A 42 3.64 -0.42 -21.93
N PRO A 43 3.80 -0.30 -23.27
CA PRO A 43 4.60 0.71 -23.98
C PRO A 43 4.05 2.14 -23.82
N PRO A 44 4.88 3.19 -24.03
CA PRO A 44 4.44 4.58 -23.95
C PRO A 44 3.29 4.87 -24.90
N VAL A 45 2.35 5.70 -24.45
CA VAL A 45 1.24 6.21 -25.25
C VAL A 45 1.54 7.63 -25.69
N ASP A 46 1.34 7.91 -26.96
CA ASP A 46 1.43 9.28 -27.51
C ASP A 46 0.08 9.98 -27.24
N GLY A 47 0.02 10.71 -26.14
CA GLY A 47 -1.19 11.38 -25.66
C GLY A 47 -0.87 12.58 -24.77
N LYS A 48 -1.89 13.43 -24.57
CA LYS A 48 -1.81 14.61 -23.69
C LYS A 48 -2.38 14.36 -22.32
N GLY A 49 -2.92 13.17 -22.08
CA GLY A 49 -3.52 12.77 -20.82
C GLY A 49 -2.54 12.92 -19.67
N SER A 50 -3.03 13.46 -18.57
CA SER A 50 -2.25 13.65 -17.34
C SER A 50 -3.14 13.52 -16.11
N GLY A 51 -2.53 13.27 -14.96
CA GLY A 51 -3.24 13.16 -13.70
C GLY A 51 -2.32 13.17 -12.49
N MET A 52 -2.95 13.16 -11.31
CA MET A 52 -2.28 13.07 -10.02
C MET A 52 -3.06 12.16 -9.10
N LEU A 53 -2.37 11.16 -8.57
CA LEU A 53 -2.87 10.32 -7.48
C LEU A 53 -2.30 10.84 -6.17
N THR A 54 -3.17 10.97 -5.17
CA THR A 54 -2.81 11.08 -3.75
C THR A 54 -3.47 9.96 -2.98
N ALA A 55 -2.74 9.31 -2.09
CA ALA A 55 -3.28 8.25 -1.27
C ALA A 55 -2.72 8.33 0.15
N THR A 56 -3.50 7.83 1.12
CA THR A 56 -3.07 7.65 2.51
C THR A 56 -3.29 6.21 2.91
N TYR A 57 -2.34 5.64 3.61
CA TYR A 57 -2.41 4.30 4.17
C TYR A 57 -2.34 4.36 5.69
N ASP A 58 -3.36 3.85 6.35
CA ASP A 58 -3.41 3.70 7.81
C ASP A 58 -2.86 2.32 8.18
N THR A 59 -1.72 2.28 8.88
CA THR A 59 -1.02 1.04 9.21
C THR A 59 -1.76 0.19 10.25
N ALA A 60 -2.61 0.78 11.08
CA ALA A 60 -3.38 0.06 12.10
C ALA A 60 -4.59 -0.65 11.49
N THR A 61 -5.32 0.04 10.62
CA THR A 61 -6.53 -0.49 9.97
C THR A 61 -6.25 -1.18 8.64
N LYS A 62 -5.02 -1.02 8.11
CA LYS A 62 -4.58 -1.49 6.78
C LYS A 62 -5.39 -0.87 5.64
N LYS A 63 -6.00 0.27 5.88
CA LYS A 63 -6.86 0.95 4.92
C LYS A 63 -6.05 1.92 4.05
N LEU A 64 -6.12 1.72 2.74
CA LEU A 64 -5.69 2.66 1.71
C LEU A 64 -6.89 3.48 1.27
N THR A 65 -6.78 4.81 1.33
CA THR A 65 -7.78 5.75 0.79
C THR A 65 -7.10 6.57 -0.28
N TYR A 66 -7.72 6.77 -1.42
CA TYR A 66 -7.10 7.47 -2.55
C TYR A 66 -8.04 8.42 -3.27
N SER A 67 -7.43 9.42 -3.91
CA SER A 67 -8.08 10.37 -4.82
C SER A 67 -7.20 10.58 -6.04
N VAL A 68 -7.80 10.54 -7.22
CA VAL A 68 -7.11 10.68 -8.51
C VAL A 68 -7.77 11.75 -9.33
N THR A 69 -7.03 12.80 -9.66
CA THR A 69 -7.44 13.78 -10.66
C THR A 69 -6.83 13.44 -12.01
N PHE A 70 -7.56 13.69 -13.09
CA PHE A 70 -7.07 13.48 -14.46
C PHE A 70 -7.74 14.46 -15.42
N LYS A 71 -7.07 14.73 -16.52
CA LYS A 71 -7.52 15.61 -17.59
C LYS A 71 -6.91 15.21 -18.93
N ASP A 72 -7.47 15.75 -20.01
CA ASP A 72 -6.97 15.63 -21.39
C ASP A 72 -6.83 14.16 -21.86
N LEU A 73 -7.70 13.27 -21.34
CA LEU A 73 -7.82 11.90 -21.83
C LEU A 73 -8.45 11.88 -23.23
N SER A 74 -8.11 10.87 -24.03
CA SER A 74 -8.64 10.67 -25.39
C SER A 74 -10.12 10.28 -25.43
N GLY A 75 -10.74 10.02 -24.29
CA GLY A 75 -12.12 9.66 -24.11
C GLY A 75 -12.48 9.50 -22.64
N PRO A 76 -13.74 9.16 -22.32
CA PRO A 76 -14.15 8.88 -20.95
C PRO A 76 -13.30 7.78 -20.33
N PRO A 77 -12.96 7.87 -19.02
CA PRO A 77 -12.27 6.81 -18.32
C PRO A 77 -13.15 5.55 -18.28
N ALA A 78 -12.61 4.41 -18.70
CA ALA A 78 -13.32 3.14 -18.76
C ALA A 78 -12.99 2.22 -17.59
N ALA A 79 -11.75 2.30 -17.08
CA ALA A 79 -11.28 1.56 -15.92
C ALA A 79 -10.07 2.25 -15.32
N ALA A 80 -9.77 1.95 -14.06
CA ALA A 80 -8.54 2.38 -13.40
C ALA A 80 -8.13 1.36 -12.33
N HIS A 81 -6.83 1.19 -12.13
CA HIS A 81 -6.31 0.17 -11.23
C HIS A 81 -5.00 0.58 -10.59
N PHE A 82 -4.75 0.06 -9.39
CA PHE A 82 -3.39 -0.15 -8.89
C PHE A 82 -2.88 -1.50 -9.39
N HIS A 83 -1.65 -1.53 -9.80
CA HIS A 83 -0.93 -2.70 -10.29
C HIS A 83 0.36 -2.91 -9.50
N GLY A 84 0.82 -4.15 -9.36
CA GLY A 84 2.08 -4.46 -8.70
C GLY A 84 2.27 -5.96 -8.42
N PRO A 85 3.45 -6.36 -7.96
CA PRO A 85 4.66 -5.52 -7.86
C PRO A 85 5.36 -5.34 -9.22
N ALA A 86 5.78 -4.12 -9.52
CA ALA A 86 6.55 -3.78 -10.71
C ALA A 86 7.32 -2.47 -10.50
N ASP A 87 8.39 -2.31 -11.26
CA ASP A 87 9.06 -1.02 -11.43
C ASP A 87 8.36 -0.16 -12.51
N ALA A 88 8.87 1.07 -12.70
CA ALA A 88 8.27 2.01 -13.64
C ALA A 88 8.32 1.58 -15.12
N LYS A 89 9.10 0.57 -15.46
CA LYS A 89 9.31 0.09 -16.84
C LYS A 89 8.68 -1.27 -17.11
N SER A 90 8.01 -1.84 -16.14
CA SER A 90 7.44 -3.19 -16.22
C SER A 90 5.94 -3.16 -15.97
N ASN A 91 5.18 -4.08 -16.59
CA ASN A 91 3.78 -4.29 -16.32
C ASN A 91 3.58 -5.37 -15.27
N ALA A 92 2.51 -5.24 -14.48
CA ALA A 92 2.09 -6.22 -13.48
C ALA A 92 0.57 -6.40 -13.47
N GLY A 93 0.11 -7.42 -12.77
CA GLY A 93 -1.31 -7.67 -12.57
C GLY A 93 -1.99 -6.60 -11.71
N VAL A 94 -3.32 -6.57 -11.75
CA VAL A 94 -4.13 -5.70 -10.90
C VAL A 94 -4.06 -6.16 -9.45
N VAL A 95 -3.78 -5.25 -8.53
CA VAL A 95 -3.79 -5.50 -7.07
C VAL A 95 -4.97 -4.84 -6.37
N VAL A 96 -5.41 -3.67 -6.84
CA VAL A 96 -6.61 -2.98 -6.36
C VAL A 96 -7.36 -2.39 -7.56
N PRO A 97 -8.52 -2.93 -7.92
CA PRO A 97 -9.38 -2.32 -8.94
C PRO A 97 -10.14 -1.13 -8.34
N VAL A 98 -10.34 -0.09 -9.13
CA VAL A 98 -11.27 0.99 -8.81
C VAL A 98 -12.69 0.49 -9.09
N LYS A 99 -13.54 0.48 -8.07
CA LYS A 99 -14.88 -0.10 -8.14
C LYS A 99 -15.86 0.76 -8.92
N GLU A 100 -15.73 2.08 -8.82
CA GLU A 100 -16.65 3.02 -9.46
C GLU A 100 -15.87 4.02 -10.29
N MET A 101 -16.13 4.00 -11.60
CA MET A 101 -15.55 4.96 -12.54
C MET A 101 -16.41 6.20 -12.58
N THR A 102 -15.96 7.26 -11.94
CA THR A 102 -16.64 8.56 -11.94
C THR A 102 -15.81 9.58 -12.71
N ALA A 103 -16.37 10.80 -12.86
CA ALA A 103 -15.57 11.93 -13.31
C ALA A 103 -14.46 12.27 -12.32
N SER A 104 -13.46 13.01 -12.78
CA SER A 104 -12.38 13.54 -11.92
C SER A 104 -12.94 14.53 -10.85
N PRO A 105 -12.56 14.39 -9.56
CA PRO A 105 -11.66 13.40 -8.99
C PRO A 105 -12.33 12.04 -8.74
N LEU A 106 -11.62 10.99 -9.09
CA LEU A 106 -11.98 9.61 -8.79
C LEU A 106 -11.50 9.26 -7.38
N LYS A 107 -12.37 8.71 -6.54
CA LYS A 107 -12.05 8.40 -5.14
C LYS A 107 -12.40 6.96 -4.82
N GLY A 108 -11.65 6.38 -3.88
CA GLY A 108 -11.94 5.04 -3.40
C GLY A 108 -11.10 4.64 -2.20
N GLU A 109 -11.35 3.42 -1.74
CA GLU A 109 -10.64 2.82 -0.62
C GLU A 109 -10.46 1.31 -0.82
N ALA A 110 -9.45 0.75 -0.18
CA ALA A 110 -9.20 -0.69 -0.15
C ALA A 110 -8.52 -1.08 1.16
N THR A 111 -8.75 -2.30 1.62
CA THR A 111 -7.98 -2.88 2.71
C THR A 111 -6.87 -3.72 2.10
N LEU A 112 -5.62 -3.46 2.49
CA LEU A 112 -4.45 -4.13 1.96
C LEU A 112 -4.07 -5.34 2.82
N THR A 113 -3.52 -6.38 2.18
CA THR A 113 -2.76 -7.41 2.89
C THR A 113 -1.39 -6.88 3.32
N ASP A 114 -0.70 -7.57 4.21
CA ASP A 114 0.65 -7.17 4.65
C ASP A 114 1.65 -7.19 3.48
N ALA A 115 1.53 -8.15 2.57
CA ALA A 115 2.35 -8.21 1.36
C ALA A 115 2.08 -7.02 0.42
N GLN A 116 0.82 -6.67 0.21
CA GLN A 116 0.45 -5.50 -0.60
C GLN A 116 0.96 -4.19 0.01
N ALA A 117 0.86 -4.03 1.34
CA ALA A 117 1.38 -2.86 2.03
C ALA A 117 2.91 -2.76 1.93
N ALA A 118 3.63 -3.90 2.02
CA ALA A 118 5.07 -3.95 1.85
C ALA A 118 5.51 -3.56 0.43
N ASP A 119 4.82 -4.04 -0.61
CA ASP A 119 5.08 -3.68 -2.00
C ASP A 119 4.78 -2.20 -2.28
N LEU A 120 3.70 -1.66 -1.71
CA LEU A 120 3.36 -0.24 -1.78
C LEU A 120 4.47 0.62 -1.13
N ALA A 121 4.89 0.25 0.09
CA ALA A 121 5.95 0.96 0.81
C ALA A 121 7.31 0.89 0.09
N ALA A 122 7.57 -0.19 -0.64
CA ALA A 122 8.76 -0.36 -1.47
C ALA A 122 8.71 0.40 -2.81
N GLY A 123 7.62 1.13 -3.11
CA GLY A 123 7.44 1.85 -4.37
C GLY A 123 7.24 0.93 -5.59
N LYS A 124 6.75 -0.29 -5.37
CA LYS A 124 6.56 -1.30 -6.42
C LYS A 124 5.15 -1.32 -7.00
N TRP A 125 4.35 -0.31 -6.70
CA TRP A 125 3.03 -0.16 -7.30
C TRP A 125 3.01 0.98 -8.32
N TYR A 126 2.18 0.82 -9.34
CA TYR A 126 1.79 1.92 -10.21
C TYR A 126 0.27 2.01 -10.29
N PHE A 127 -0.22 3.19 -10.66
CA PHE A 127 -1.62 3.43 -10.94
C PHE A 127 -1.78 3.82 -12.40
N ASN A 128 -2.83 3.32 -13.05
CA ASN A 128 -3.16 3.74 -14.39
C ASN A 128 -4.67 3.95 -14.60
N VAL A 129 -4.99 4.72 -15.63
CA VAL A 129 -6.35 4.96 -16.11
C VAL A 129 -6.44 4.51 -17.56
N HIS A 130 -7.47 3.75 -17.88
CA HIS A 130 -7.76 3.21 -19.21
C HIS A 130 -8.90 3.97 -19.85
N THR A 131 -8.90 4.06 -21.18
CA THR A 131 -10.00 4.55 -22.00
C THR A 131 -10.35 3.54 -23.09
N ALA A 132 -11.44 3.76 -23.82
CA ALA A 132 -11.79 2.90 -24.96
C ALA A 132 -10.70 2.91 -26.05
N ASN A 133 -10.00 4.05 -26.21
CA ASN A 133 -8.92 4.20 -27.19
C ASN A 133 -7.61 3.56 -26.74
N ASN A 134 -7.38 3.48 -25.42
CA ASN A 134 -6.17 2.97 -24.79
C ASN A 134 -6.54 1.92 -23.74
N LYS A 135 -6.94 0.74 -24.20
CA LYS A 135 -7.41 -0.36 -23.34
C LYS A 135 -6.31 -0.93 -22.44
N GLY A 136 -5.03 -0.81 -22.82
CA GLY A 136 -3.88 -1.20 -22.01
C GLY A 136 -3.50 -0.19 -20.91
N GLY A 137 -4.06 1.01 -20.98
CA GLY A 137 -3.80 2.17 -20.12
C GLY A 137 -3.48 3.40 -20.96
N GLU A 138 -3.96 4.56 -20.54
CA GLU A 138 -3.71 5.83 -21.23
C GLU A 138 -2.75 6.73 -20.46
N ILE A 139 -2.89 6.76 -19.14
CA ILE A 139 -1.98 7.49 -18.25
C ILE A 139 -1.57 6.61 -17.09
N ARG A 140 -0.31 6.68 -16.70
CA ARG A 140 0.29 5.85 -15.66
C ARG A 140 1.28 6.64 -14.83
N GLY A 141 1.44 6.29 -13.55
CA GLY A 141 2.48 6.80 -12.68
C GLY A 141 2.86 5.80 -11.59
N GLN A 142 4.16 5.76 -11.26
CA GLN A 142 4.66 4.97 -10.13
C GLN A 142 4.23 5.61 -8.81
N VAL A 143 3.70 4.79 -7.91
CA VAL A 143 3.21 5.24 -6.60
C VAL A 143 4.38 5.27 -5.62
N MET A 144 4.71 6.45 -5.14
CA MET A 144 5.86 6.67 -4.26
C MET A 144 5.42 7.26 -2.93
N LYS A 145 6.07 6.84 -1.87
CA LYS A 145 5.89 7.43 -0.54
C LYS A 145 6.42 8.87 -0.54
N LYS A 146 5.63 9.78 0.06
CA LYS A 146 5.95 11.20 0.16
C LYS A 146 6.82 11.49 1.40
#